data_cd7739fb5054980be791b7a57b679b8b
#
_entry.id   cd7739fb5054980be791b7a57b679b8b
#
_cell.length_a   1.000
_cell.length_b   1.000
_cell.length_c   1.000
_cell.angle_alpha   90.00
_cell.angle_beta   90.00
_cell.angle_gamma   90.00
#
_symmetry.space_group_name_H-M   'P 1'
#
loop_
_entity.id
_entity.type
_entity.pdbx_description
1 polymer ?
#
loop_
_entity_poly.entity_id
_entity_poly.type
_entity_poly.pdbx_seq_one_letter_code
_entity_poly.pdbx_strand_id
1 'polypeptide(L)'
;MISQAMRAGELTSRLQRAVGRLSPAGWAAVVSGVLAVVYLAWQPLAPDLAAQIARANVVRSAGNVSWWTGWFGGLSLPTYSLLTPSSMAIFGVRATGVVAAVAGGVITGRLVANSRRPRAGAVAFSVAAMANLLDGRVTFAVGVTLAAASLLALQKRGALFAAPLAVAAYFASPLAGLFLGLVLLAVVLTDESRRRTSIAIAAMLLVIGVGMAVLFPDTGRMPFQATDLIPAMLMCIGVALFCPTRVVRVSALLLMLALPVFLAVPGAIGNNVTRLAWICAAPIVVAYSPLRRWMLALVLALLALWPTWDVVEQVSSTAAPSTTAAFYQPLLGALASEQAGAGPGAVGERLEVLDPVNHFATVYLAGKVSLARGWDRQADVANDPIFYKDDALTAASYHQWLHELAVGWVAVPAGKLDYSAVNESKLVAGGLDYLRLVWSNESWQLYRVPDATTLAEGARVLSVEPTRITIQTSGPSAVQLRVRWSPYLTVQHLDGTLASGVCLANATGWLNITVPDAGSYRVTSRFDPVHRLQPEQRCQQ
;
A
#
# COMPACT_ATOMS: atom_id res chain seq x y z
N MET A 1 -28.96 -41.00 -28.89
CA MET A 1 -28.96 -39.54 -29.11
C MET A 1 -30.17 -38.82 -28.50
N ILE A 2 -31.42 -39.27 -28.69
CA ILE A 2 -32.63 -38.58 -28.15
C ILE A 2 -32.66 -38.52 -26.61
N SER A 3 -32.25 -39.58 -25.90
CA SER A 3 -32.18 -39.60 -24.41
C SER A 3 -31.15 -38.64 -23.81
N GLN A 4 -30.04 -38.40 -24.49
CA GLN A 4 -29.02 -37.42 -24.04
C GLN A 4 -29.49 -36.00 -24.29
N ALA A 5 -30.18 -35.72 -25.39
CA ALA A 5 -30.73 -34.38 -25.67
C ALA A 5 -31.86 -34.01 -24.69
N MET A 6 -32.72 -34.97 -24.31
CA MET A 6 -33.76 -34.75 -23.30
C MET A 6 -33.17 -34.50 -21.90
N ARG A 7 -32.15 -35.22 -21.48
CA ARG A 7 -31.45 -34.99 -20.20
C ARG A 7 -30.76 -33.65 -20.18
N ALA A 8 -30.14 -33.21 -21.29
CA ALA A 8 -29.54 -31.89 -21.42
C ALA A 8 -30.59 -30.75 -21.33
N GLY A 9 -31.78 -30.94 -21.96
CA GLY A 9 -32.88 -29.99 -21.87
C GLY A 9 -33.49 -29.87 -20.46
N GLU A 10 -33.57 -31.00 -19.76
CA GLU A 10 -34.04 -31.01 -18.37
C GLU A 10 -33.03 -30.38 -17.40
N LEU A 11 -31.75 -30.61 -17.61
CA LEU A 11 -30.67 -30.02 -16.83
C LEU A 11 -30.61 -28.48 -17.03
N THR A 12 -30.74 -28.03 -18.28
CA THR A 12 -30.78 -26.59 -18.60
C THR A 12 -32.01 -25.90 -18.00
N SER A 13 -33.19 -26.55 -18.04
CA SER A 13 -34.41 -25.98 -17.44
C SER A 13 -34.37 -25.96 -15.90
N ARG A 14 -33.73 -26.95 -15.27
CA ARG A 14 -33.48 -26.97 -13.82
C ARG A 14 -32.49 -25.89 -13.42
N LEU A 15 -31.38 -25.71 -14.16
CA LEU A 15 -30.40 -24.67 -13.96
C LEU A 15 -31.01 -23.25 -14.14
N GLN A 16 -31.81 -23.04 -15.19
CA GLN A 16 -32.48 -21.76 -15.39
C GLN A 16 -33.46 -21.41 -14.24
N ARG A 17 -34.19 -22.41 -13.72
CA ARG A 17 -35.07 -22.22 -12.55
C ARG A 17 -34.28 -21.96 -11.27
N ALA A 18 -33.16 -22.65 -11.04
CA ALA A 18 -32.30 -22.44 -9.89
C ALA A 18 -31.65 -21.03 -9.91
N VAL A 19 -31.11 -20.65 -11.07
CA VAL A 19 -30.48 -19.31 -11.29
C VAL A 19 -31.53 -18.20 -11.13
N GLY A 20 -32.74 -18.36 -11.63
CA GLY A 20 -33.85 -17.40 -11.47
C GLY A 20 -34.28 -17.18 -10.01
N ARG A 21 -33.98 -18.12 -9.09
CA ARG A 21 -34.31 -18.06 -7.65
C ARG A 21 -33.21 -17.48 -6.79
N LEU A 22 -31.99 -17.22 -7.35
CA LEU A 22 -30.89 -16.69 -6.57
C LEU A 22 -31.20 -15.29 -5.99
N SER A 23 -30.87 -15.10 -4.71
CA SER A 23 -30.86 -13.80 -4.05
C SER A 23 -29.80 -12.87 -4.65
N PRO A 24 -29.85 -11.55 -4.41
CA PRO A 24 -28.76 -10.65 -4.85
C PRO A 24 -27.38 -11.10 -4.36
N ALA A 25 -27.27 -11.54 -3.10
CA ALA A 25 -26.03 -12.11 -2.55
C ALA A 25 -25.62 -13.43 -3.23
N GLY A 26 -26.58 -14.26 -3.63
CA GLY A 26 -26.30 -15.48 -4.42
C GLY A 26 -25.76 -15.16 -5.81
N TRP A 27 -26.31 -14.16 -6.50
CA TRP A 27 -25.77 -13.66 -7.76
C TRP A 27 -24.36 -13.11 -7.59
N ALA A 28 -24.11 -12.31 -6.54
CA ALA A 28 -22.79 -11.81 -6.23
C ALA A 28 -21.79 -12.96 -6.00
N ALA A 29 -22.18 -14.00 -5.24
CA ALA A 29 -21.32 -15.16 -4.98
C ALA A 29 -20.94 -15.89 -6.26
N VAL A 30 -21.89 -16.10 -7.18
CA VAL A 30 -21.62 -16.76 -8.46
C VAL A 30 -20.69 -15.92 -9.32
N VAL A 31 -20.99 -14.63 -9.51
CA VAL A 31 -20.20 -13.75 -10.38
C VAL A 31 -18.80 -13.53 -9.82
N SER A 32 -18.68 -13.18 -8.53
CA SER A 32 -17.37 -12.99 -7.92
C SER A 32 -16.57 -14.29 -7.84
N GLY A 33 -17.24 -15.46 -7.65
CA GLY A 33 -16.59 -16.77 -7.71
C GLY A 33 -16.02 -17.10 -9.09
N VAL A 34 -16.79 -16.86 -10.16
CA VAL A 34 -16.30 -17.04 -11.55
C VAL A 34 -15.12 -16.09 -11.84
N LEU A 35 -15.26 -14.80 -11.51
CA LEU A 35 -14.19 -13.84 -11.70
C LEU A 35 -12.94 -14.16 -10.86
N ALA A 36 -13.12 -14.71 -9.66
CA ALA A 36 -12.04 -15.20 -8.81
C ALA A 36 -11.25 -16.34 -9.45
N VAL A 37 -11.98 -17.33 -10.05
CA VAL A 37 -11.33 -18.43 -10.78
C VAL A 37 -10.53 -17.89 -11.98
N VAL A 38 -11.11 -16.96 -12.75
CA VAL A 38 -10.41 -16.33 -13.89
C VAL A 38 -9.17 -15.58 -13.39
N TYR A 39 -9.29 -14.78 -12.32
CA TYR A 39 -8.17 -14.03 -11.74
C TYR A 39 -7.04 -14.94 -11.26
N LEU A 40 -7.37 -16.05 -10.59
CA LEU A 40 -6.39 -17.01 -10.10
C LEU A 40 -5.73 -17.83 -11.22
N ALA A 41 -6.46 -18.09 -12.32
CA ALA A 41 -5.92 -18.76 -13.49
C ALA A 41 -5.01 -17.84 -14.33
N TRP A 42 -5.42 -16.59 -14.54
CA TRP A 42 -4.66 -15.59 -15.31
C TRP A 42 -3.48 -15.04 -14.52
N GLN A 43 -3.63 -14.86 -13.20
CA GLN A 43 -2.62 -14.28 -12.30
C GLN A 43 -2.06 -12.92 -12.78
N PRO A 44 -2.91 -11.93 -13.10
CA PRO A 44 -2.44 -10.65 -13.59
C PRO A 44 -1.52 -9.98 -12.57
N LEU A 45 -0.60 -9.18 -13.06
CA LEU A 45 0.28 -8.35 -12.26
C LEU A 45 -0.23 -6.90 -12.27
N ALA A 46 0.13 -6.14 -11.25
CA ALA A 46 -0.11 -4.71 -11.17
C ALA A 46 0.95 -4.06 -10.27
N PRO A 47 1.27 -2.78 -10.45
CA PRO A 47 2.27 -2.08 -9.65
C PRO A 47 1.98 -2.14 -8.14
N ASP A 48 0.74 -1.87 -7.71
CA ASP A 48 0.36 -1.95 -6.29
C ASP A 48 0.54 -3.36 -5.70
N LEU A 49 0.44 -4.41 -6.52
CA LEU A 49 0.66 -5.79 -6.08
C LEU A 49 2.12 -6.03 -5.66
N ALA A 50 3.09 -5.34 -6.28
CA ALA A 50 4.50 -5.45 -5.92
C ALA A 50 4.72 -5.03 -4.46
N ALA A 51 4.14 -3.91 -4.01
CA ALA A 51 4.21 -3.49 -2.62
C ALA A 51 3.57 -4.49 -1.65
N GLN A 52 2.46 -5.11 -2.04
CA GLN A 52 1.78 -6.11 -1.21
C GLN A 52 2.63 -7.37 -1.05
N ILE A 53 3.25 -7.84 -2.14
CA ILE A 53 4.14 -9.02 -2.12
C ILE A 53 5.37 -8.72 -1.26
N ALA A 54 6.00 -7.56 -1.42
CA ALA A 54 7.17 -7.17 -0.65
C ALA A 54 6.86 -7.15 0.86
N ARG A 55 5.77 -6.50 1.28
CA ARG A 55 5.36 -6.46 2.69
C ARG A 55 5.00 -7.84 3.26
N ALA A 56 4.31 -8.69 2.47
CA ALA A 56 4.02 -10.07 2.87
C ALA A 56 5.31 -10.89 3.06
N ASN A 57 6.31 -10.68 2.19
CA ASN A 57 7.61 -11.35 2.28
C ASN A 57 8.37 -10.94 3.55
N VAL A 58 8.36 -9.64 3.90
CA VAL A 58 8.97 -9.15 5.15
C VAL A 58 8.32 -9.81 6.37
N VAL A 59 6.98 -9.82 6.44
CA VAL A 59 6.27 -10.46 7.55
C VAL A 59 6.55 -11.96 7.62
N ARG A 60 6.68 -12.63 6.47
CA ARG A 60 7.00 -14.07 6.42
C ARG A 60 8.41 -14.37 6.93
N SER A 61 9.38 -13.51 6.63
CA SER A 61 10.79 -13.72 7.01
C SER A 61 11.13 -13.24 8.41
N ALA A 62 10.48 -12.17 8.89
CA ALA A 62 10.86 -11.47 10.13
C ALA A 62 9.72 -11.36 11.16
N GLY A 63 8.54 -11.90 10.85
CA GLY A 63 7.35 -11.75 11.70
C GLY A 63 6.68 -10.40 11.55
N ASN A 64 5.79 -10.09 12.49
CA ASN A 64 5.06 -8.81 12.47
C ASN A 64 6.00 -7.69 12.96
N VAL A 65 6.47 -6.88 12.06
CA VAL A 65 7.50 -5.86 12.33
C VAL A 65 6.90 -4.48 12.36
N SER A 66 7.31 -3.69 13.36
CA SER A 66 6.95 -2.28 13.45
C SER A 66 7.86 -1.39 12.60
N TRP A 67 9.05 -1.86 12.26
CA TRP A 67 10.05 -1.10 11.51
C TRP A 67 10.87 -2.02 10.60
N TRP A 68 11.15 -1.56 9.38
CA TRP A 68 11.83 -2.29 8.32
C TRP A 68 12.95 -1.46 7.71
N THR A 69 14.15 -2.04 7.64
CA THR A 69 15.35 -1.36 7.12
C THR A 69 15.45 -1.39 5.59
N GLY A 70 14.66 -2.20 4.91
CA GLY A 70 14.84 -2.52 3.51
C GLY A 70 14.55 -1.39 2.53
N TRP A 71 13.81 -0.34 2.93
CA TRP A 71 13.45 0.81 2.11
C TRP A 71 13.70 2.13 2.84
N PHE A 72 14.03 3.20 2.11
CA PHE A 72 14.10 4.60 2.56
C PHE A 72 15.00 4.84 3.77
N GLY A 73 15.93 3.95 4.06
CA GLY A 73 16.71 4.02 5.28
C GLY A 73 15.98 3.61 6.55
N GLY A 74 14.79 3.04 6.43
CA GLY A 74 13.91 2.58 7.50
C GLY A 74 12.50 3.12 7.37
N LEU A 75 11.51 2.26 7.57
CA LEU A 75 10.08 2.55 7.40
C LEU A 75 9.24 1.89 8.47
N SER A 76 8.28 2.60 9.05
CA SER A 76 7.28 2.06 9.96
C SER A 76 6.15 1.38 9.17
N LEU A 77 6.07 0.05 9.20
CA LEU A 77 5.05 -0.72 8.47
C LEU A 77 3.60 -0.54 9.00
N PRO A 78 3.34 -0.29 10.31
CA PRO A 78 1.98 -0.14 10.84
C PRO A 78 1.18 1.02 10.23
N THR A 79 1.83 2.03 9.66
CA THR A 79 1.16 3.18 9.03
C THR A 79 0.33 2.78 7.81
N TYR A 80 0.74 1.73 7.10
CA TYR A 80 0.06 1.26 5.89
C TYR A 80 -1.07 0.27 6.20
N SER A 81 -0.81 -0.75 7.02
CA SER A 81 -1.78 -1.75 7.46
C SER A 81 -1.19 -2.62 8.58
N LEU A 82 -1.98 -2.88 9.61
CA LEU A 82 -1.60 -3.80 10.70
C LEU A 82 -2.05 -5.25 10.41
N LEU A 83 -3.23 -5.45 9.82
CA LEU A 83 -3.83 -6.78 9.68
C LEU A 83 -3.48 -7.47 8.37
N THR A 84 -3.47 -6.73 7.26
CA THR A 84 -3.41 -7.35 5.94
C THR A 84 -2.06 -7.97 5.61
N PRO A 85 -0.89 -7.39 5.97
CA PRO A 85 0.40 -8.04 5.70
C PRO A 85 0.53 -9.43 6.31
N SER A 86 0.03 -9.63 7.54
CA SER A 86 0.03 -10.94 8.21
C SER A 86 -0.88 -11.95 7.50
N SER A 87 -2.09 -11.55 7.11
CA SER A 87 -3.00 -12.43 6.36
C SER A 87 -2.41 -12.79 4.99
N MET A 88 -1.76 -11.85 4.30
CA MET A 88 -1.08 -12.10 3.04
C MET A 88 0.14 -13.02 3.19
N ALA A 89 0.88 -12.91 4.31
CA ALA A 89 2.00 -13.79 4.62
C ALA A 89 1.57 -15.24 4.86
N ILE A 90 0.43 -15.44 5.53
CA ILE A 90 -0.11 -16.78 5.88
C ILE A 90 -0.82 -17.43 4.68
N PHE A 91 -1.75 -16.73 4.06
CA PHE A 91 -2.64 -17.30 3.04
C PHE A 91 -2.20 -17.01 1.60
N GLY A 92 -1.20 -16.13 1.43
CA GLY A 92 -0.79 -15.61 0.12
C GLY A 92 -1.57 -14.35 -0.28
N VAL A 93 -0.87 -13.47 -1.02
CA VAL A 93 -1.40 -12.14 -1.41
C VAL A 93 -2.66 -12.27 -2.26
N ARG A 94 -2.62 -13.10 -3.31
CA ARG A 94 -3.76 -13.29 -4.23
C ARG A 94 -4.95 -13.95 -3.57
N ALA A 95 -4.72 -14.99 -2.74
CA ALA A 95 -5.80 -15.68 -2.02
C ALA A 95 -6.50 -14.73 -1.04
N THR A 96 -5.75 -13.94 -0.28
CA THR A 96 -6.30 -12.90 0.62
C THR A 96 -7.19 -11.92 -0.15
N GLY A 97 -6.71 -11.43 -1.30
CA GLY A 97 -7.46 -10.51 -2.15
C GLY A 97 -8.74 -11.12 -2.70
N VAL A 98 -8.67 -12.34 -3.23
CA VAL A 98 -9.83 -13.07 -3.79
C VAL A 98 -10.89 -13.33 -2.72
N VAL A 99 -10.48 -13.80 -1.53
CA VAL A 99 -11.42 -14.02 -0.41
C VAL A 99 -12.11 -12.70 -0.03
N ALA A 100 -11.35 -11.60 0.04
CA ALA A 100 -11.92 -10.27 0.32
C ALA A 100 -12.91 -9.84 -0.79
N ALA A 101 -12.59 -9.99 -2.08
CA ALA A 101 -13.45 -9.58 -3.17
C ALA A 101 -14.75 -10.42 -3.23
N VAL A 102 -14.67 -11.73 -3.04
CA VAL A 102 -15.84 -12.61 -3.01
C VAL A 102 -16.73 -12.30 -1.81
N ALA A 103 -16.15 -12.19 -0.63
CA ALA A 103 -16.88 -11.82 0.58
C ALA A 103 -17.50 -10.42 0.46
N GLY A 104 -16.75 -9.45 -0.09
CA GLY A 104 -17.20 -8.09 -0.35
C GLY A 104 -18.41 -8.06 -1.31
N GLY A 105 -18.35 -8.83 -2.40
CA GLY A 105 -19.47 -8.99 -3.33
C GLY A 105 -20.73 -9.53 -2.65
N VAL A 106 -20.60 -10.60 -1.86
CA VAL A 106 -21.73 -11.19 -1.11
C VAL A 106 -22.31 -10.22 -0.10
N ILE A 107 -21.47 -9.50 0.65
CA ILE A 107 -21.88 -8.55 1.68
C ILE A 107 -22.60 -7.35 1.04
N THR A 108 -22.02 -6.78 -0.03
CA THR A 108 -22.64 -5.66 -0.76
C THR A 108 -23.94 -6.10 -1.46
N GLY A 109 -24.01 -7.34 -1.96
CA GLY A 109 -25.26 -7.93 -2.46
C GLY A 109 -26.38 -7.98 -1.42
N ARG A 110 -26.04 -8.17 -0.14
CA ARG A 110 -27.00 -8.06 0.98
C ARG A 110 -27.36 -6.61 1.31
N LEU A 111 -26.40 -5.69 1.25
CA LEU A 111 -26.62 -4.27 1.49
C LEU A 111 -27.57 -3.66 0.46
N VAL A 112 -27.45 -4.03 -0.81
CA VAL A 112 -28.30 -3.53 -1.89
C VAL A 112 -29.59 -4.34 -2.11
N ALA A 113 -29.91 -5.32 -1.25
CA ALA A 113 -31.05 -6.22 -1.42
C ALA A 113 -32.40 -5.48 -1.56
N ASN A 114 -32.54 -4.33 -0.92
CA ASN A 114 -33.74 -3.49 -0.98
C ASN A 114 -33.64 -2.33 -1.98
N SER A 115 -32.65 -2.34 -2.86
CA SER A 115 -32.49 -1.35 -3.92
C SER A 115 -33.44 -1.61 -5.10
N ARG A 116 -33.52 -0.67 -6.03
CA ARG A 116 -34.39 -0.78 -7.21
C ARG A 116 -34.01 -1.92 -8.15
N ARG A 117 -32.70 -2.20 -8.29
CA ARG A 117 -32.16 -3.30 -9.13
C ARG A 117 -31.16 -4.12 -8.32
N PRO A 118 -31.61 -4.88 -7.32
CA PRO A 118 -30.72 -5.49 -6.34
C PRO A 118 -29.74 -6.51 -6.93
N ARG A 119 -30.19 -7.33 -7.90
CA ARG A 119 -29.33 -8.33 -8.57
C ARG A 119 -28.26 -7.66 -9.44
N ALA A 120 -28.66 -6.66 -10.25
CA ALA A 120 -27.74 -5.93 -11.11
C ALA A 120 -26.71 -5.14 -10.28
N GLY A 121 -27.15 -4.48 -9.19
CA GLY A 121 -26.27 -3.82 -8.25
C GLY A 121 -25.27 -4.76 -7.60
N ALA A 122 -25.70 -5.94 -7.16
CA ALA A 122 -24.84 -6.96 -6.57
C ALA A 122 -23.76 -7.44 -7.56
N VAL A 123 -24.15 -7.68 -8.82
CA VAL A 123 -23.21 -8.03 -9.90
C VAL A 123 -22.21 -6.91 -10.15
N ALA A 124 -22.69 -5.66 -10.24
CA ALA A 124 -21.82 -4.51 -10.48
C ALA A 124 -20.79 -4.31 -9.35
N PHE A 125 -21.18 -4.48 -8.08
CA PHE A 125 -20.24 -4.47 -6.96
C PHE A 125 -19.22 -5.60 -7.01
N SER A 126 -19.62 -6.81 -7.45
CA SER A 126 -18.71 -7.94 -7.63
C SER A 126 -17.66 -7.64 -8.71
N VAL A 127 -18.08 -7.03 -9.83
CA VAL A 127 -17.16 -6.60 -10.91
C VAL A 127 -16.21 -5.51 -10.41
N ALA A 128 -16.71 -4.50 -9.71
CA ALA A 128 -15.88 -3.41 -9.16
C ALA A 128 -14.87 -3.92 -8.11
N ALA A 129 -15.28 -4.85 -7.25
CA ALA A 129 -14.37 -5.48 -6.28
C ALA A 129 -13.25 -6.26 -6.97
N MET A 130 -13.56 -6.94 -8.09
CA MET A 130 -12.55 -7.67 -8.86
C MET A 130 -11.65 -6.73 -9.65
N ALA A 131 -12.18 -5.63 -10.23
CA ALA A 131 -11.40 -4.58 -10.87
C ALA A 131 -10.37 -3.97 -9.90
N ASN A 132 -10.77 -3.72 -8.65
CA ASN A 132 -9.84 -3.26 -7.60
C ASN A 132 -8.70 -4.28 -7.32
N LEU A 133 -8.94 -5.59 -7.49
CA LEU A 133 -7.87 -6.58 -7.39
C LEU A 133 -6.95 -6.61 -8.61
N LEU A 134 -7.47 -6.29 -9.80
CA LEU A 134 -6.64 -6.14 -10.99
C LEU A 134 -5.62 -5.01 -10.84
N ASP A 135 -5.95 -3.96 -10.09
CA ASP A 135 -5.00 -2.91 -9.70
C ASP A 135 -4.04 -3.33 -8.57
N GLY A 136 -4.14 -4.55 -8.04
CA GLY A 136 -3.27 -5.03 -6.95
C GLY A 136 -3.61 -4.50 -5.56
N ARG A 137 -4.72 -3.80 -5.35
CA ARG A 137 -5.10 -3.08 -4.11
C ARG A 137 -5.69 -4.03 -3.04
N VAL A 138 -4.94 -5.08 -2.67
CA VAL A 138 -5.41 -6.16 -1.76
C VAL A 138 -5.75 -5.63 -0.37
N THR A 139 -4.88 -4.80 0.21
CA THR A 139 -5.08 -4.20 1.55
C THR A 139 -6.39 -3.40 1.59
N PHE A 140 -6.64 -2.61 0.56
CA PHE A 140 -7.88 -1.84 0.42
C PHE A 140 -9.10 -2.74 0.24
N ALA A 141 -9.00 -3.83 -0.54
CA ALA A 141 -10.08 -4.80 -0.72
C ALA A 141 -10.52 -5.42 0.62
N VAL A 142 -9.57 -5.83 1.47
CA VAL A 142 -9.87 -6.36 2.82
C VAL A 142 -10.57 -5.30 3.67
N GLY A 143 -10.02 -4.07 3.70
CA GLY A 143 -10.59 -2.97 4.48
C GLY A 143 -12.02 -2.61 4.05
N VAL A 144 -12.27 -2.46 2.75
CA VAL A 144 -13.62 -2.14 2.21
C VAL A 144 -14.62 -3.27 2.49
N THR A 145 -14.18 -4.52 2.42
CA THR A 145 -15.03 -5.68 2.74
C THR A 145 -15.46 -5.65 4.21
N LEU A 146 -14.52 -5.39 5.12
CA LEU A 146 -14.81 -5.24 6.55
C LEU A 146 -15.69 -4.00 6.84
N ALA A 147 -15.45 -2.90 6.16
CA ALA A 147 -16.30 -1.70 6.25
C ALA A 147 -17.73 -1.97 5.78
N ALA A 148 -17.91 -2.66 4.65
CA ALA A 148 -19.22 -3.10 4.18
C ALA A 148 -19.90 -4.07 5.17
N ALA A 149 -19.13 -4.97 5.78
CA ALA A 149 -19.62 -5.86 6.83
C ALA A 149 -20.08 -5.09 8.08
N SER A 150 -19.33 -4.06 8.49
CA SER A 150 -19.71 -3.14 9.58
C SER A 150 -21.04 -2.44 9.28
N LEU A 151 -21.22 -1.89 8.07
CA LEU A 151 -22.49 -1.27 7.64
C LEU A 151 -23.66 -2.27 7.63
N LEU A 152 -23.43 -3.50 7.16
CA LEU A 152 -24.45 -4.56 7.17
C LEU A 152 -24.82 -4.96 8.61
N ALA A 153 -23.83 -5.05 9.50
CA ALA A 153 -24.06 -5.32 10.92
C ALA A 153 -24.84 -4.18 11.59
N LEU A 154 -24.50 -2.93 11.29
CA LEU A 154 -25.24 -1.75 11.76
C LEU A 154 -26.70 -1.76 11.33
N GLN A 155 -26.99 -2.24 10.09
CA GLN A 155 -28.36 -2.38 9.61
C GLN A 155 -29.16 -3.48 10.34
N LYS A 156 -28.50 -4.57 10.77
CA LYS A 156 -29.18 -5.79 11.26
C LYS A 156 -29.03 -6.05 12.75
N ARG A 157 -27.86 -5.82 13.32
CA ARG A 157 -27.46 -6.28 14.65
C ARG A 157 -26.95 -5.19 15.59
N GLY A 158 -26.85 -3.94 15.10
CA GLY A 158 -26.44 -2.79 15.91
C GLY A 158 -24.93 -2.75 16.22
N ALA A 159 -24.58 -1.99 17.28
CA ALA A 159 -23.21 -1.63 17.63
C ALA A 159 -22.29 -2.82 17.95
N LEU A 160 -22.80 -3.86 18.61
CA LEU A 160 -22.02 -4.99 19.10
C LEU A 160 -21.19 -5.68 18.02
N PHE A 161 -21.71 -5.79 16.79
CA PHE A 161 -21.02 -6.39 15.66
C PHE A 161 -20.43 -5.36 14.71
N ALA A 162 -21.02 -4.16 14.62
CA ALA A 162 -20.57 -3.11 13.72
C ALA A 162 -19.24 -2.49 14.16
N ALA A 163 -19.07 -2.22 15.46
CA ALA A 163 -17.87 -1.58 15.99
C ALA A 163 -16.58 -2.41 15.81
N PRO A 164 -16.51 -3.71 16.19
CA PRO A 164 -15.31 -4.52 15.94
C PRO A 164 -14.95 -4.62 14.45
N LEU A 165 -15.95 -4.73 13.57
CA LEU A 165 -15.72 -4.77 12.13
C LEU A 165 -15.21 -3.42 11.60
N ALA A 166 -15.67 -2.30 12.15
CA ALA A 166 -15.15 -0.97 11.82
C ALA A 166 -13.68 -0.81 12.24
N VAL A 167 -13.32 -1.24 13.44
CA VAL A 167 -11.93 -1.27 13.92
C VAL A 167 -11.05 -2.14 13.03
N ALA A 168 -11.52 -3.35 12.70
CA ALA A 168 -10.81 -4.25 11.81
C ALA A 168 -10.65 -3.65 10.40
N ALA A 169 -11.66 -2.93 9.89
CA ALA A 169 -11.58 -2.24 8.60
C ALA A 169 -10.48 -1.16 8.60
N TYR A 170 -10.39 -0.35 9.67
CA TYR A 170 -9.35 0.64 9.83
C TYR A 170 -7.94 0.00 9.88
N PHE A 171 -7.74 -1.04 10.69
CA PHE A 171 -6.45 -1.72 10.81
C PHE A 171 -6.08 -2.56 9.57
N ALA A 172 -7.06 -2.98 8.78
CA ALA A 172 -6.80 -3.57 7.47
C ALA A 172 -6.40 -2.50 6.44
N SER A 173 -7.07 -1.35 6.45
CA SER A 173 -6.79 -0.20 5.59
C SER A 173 -7.31 1.08 6.24
N PRO A 174 -6.42 1.99 6.70
CA PRO A 174 -6.83 3.29 7.26
C PRO A 174 -7.74 4.08 6.32
N LEU A 175 -7.49 4.00 5.01
CA LEU A 175 -8.33 4.61 3.98
C LEU A 175 -9.76 4.05 3.98
N ALA A 176 -9.94 2.73 4.14
CA ALA A 176 -11.27 2.13 4.24
C ALA A 176 -11.98 2.55 5.53
N GLY A 177 -11.24 2.71 6.63
CA GLY A 177 -11.74 3.30 7.88
C GLY A 177 -12.24 4.72 7.70
N LEU A 178 -11.48 5.57 6.98
CA LEU A 178 -11.88 6.94 6.64
C LEU A 178 -13.19 6.95 5.83
N PHE A 179 -13.30 6.10 4.80
CA PHE A 179 -14.49 6.00 3.98
C PHE A 179 -15.71 5.51 4.77
N LEU A 180 -15.50 4.55 5.67
CA LEU A 180 -16.54 4.14 6.60
C LEU A 180 -16.99 5.30 7.49
N GLY A 181 -16.06 6.10 8.02
CA GLY A 181 -16.36 7.30 8.80
C GLY A 181 -17.21 8.32 8.02
N LEU A 182 -16.88 8.55 6.74
CA LEU A 182 -17.65 9.41 5.84
C LEU A 182 -19.08 8.89 5.64
N VAL A 183 -19.26 7.58 5.40
CA VAL A 183 -20.60 6.98 5.24
C VAL A 183 -21.37 7.00 6.56
N LEU A 184 -20.72 6.77 7.71
CA LEU A 184 -21.34 6.89 9.03
C LEU A 184 -21.81 8.32 9.29
N LEU A 185 -21.04 9.33 8.89
CA LEU A 185 -21.47 10.74 8.96
C LEU A 185 -22.73 10.98 8.12
N ALA A 186 -22.81 10.41 6.92
CA ALA A 186 -24.03 10.49 6.11
C ALA A 186 -25.23 9.81 6.80
N VAL A 187 -25.01 8.67 7.47
CA VAL A 187 -26.05 8.00 8.28
C VAL A 187 -26.48 8.90 9.46
N VAL A 188 -25.55 9.53 10.16
CA VAL A 188 -25.83 10.50 11.24
C VAL A 188 -26.75 11.63 10.77
N LEU A 189 -26.53 12.13 9.56
CA LEU A 189 -27.27 13.25 8.98
C LEU A 189 -28.66 12.85 8.42
N THR A 190 -28.87 11.55 8.15
CA THR A 190 -30.05 11.11 7.37
C THR A 190 -30.90 10.03 8.03
N ASP A 191 -30.40 9.33 9.05
CA ASP A 191 -31.08 8.21 9.71
C ASP A 191 -31.04 8.37 11.25
N GLU A 192 -32.11 8.88 11.81
CA GLU A 192 -32.22 9.10 13.26
C GLU A 192 -32.17 7.83 14.07
N SER A 193 -32.65 6.72 13.52
CA SER A 193 -32.70 5.43 14.23
C SER A 193 -31.30 4.86 14.51
N ARG A 194 -30.32 5.17 13.66
CA ARG A 194 -28.93 4.71 13.78
C ARG A 194 -27.95 5.80 14.19
N ARG A 195 -28.44 7.04 14.39
CA ARG A 195 -27.61 8.23 14.66
C ARG A 195 -26.62 8.00 15.81
N ARG A 196 -27.11 7.60 17.00
CA ARG A 196 -26.27 7.41 18.19
C ARG A 196 -25.17 6.38 17.99
N THR A 197 -25.52 5.23 17.42
CA THR A 197 -24.56 4.15 17.14
C THR A 197 -23.52 4.59 16.10
N SER A 198 -23.96 5.30 15.05
CA SER A 198 -23.06 5.81 14.01
C SER A 198 -22.08 6.86 14.54
N ILE A 199 -22.56 7.77 15.43
CA ILE A 199 -21.69 8.73 16.11
C ILE A 199 -20.64 8.00 16.96
N ALA A 200 -21.04 6.99 17.75
CA ALA A 200 -20.12 6.25 18.61
C ALA A 200 -19.02 5.52 17.80
N ILE A 201 -19.40 4.87 16.70
CA ILE A 201 -18.43 4.17 15.82
C ILE A 201 -17.53 5.19 15.10
N ALA A 202 -18.07 6.29 14.59
CA ALA A 202 -17.29 7.32 13.92
C ALA A 202 -16.30 8.01 14.88
N ALA A 203 -16.73 8.32 16.11
CA ALA A 203 -15.87 8.87 17.15
C ALA A 203 -14.74 7.88 17.53
N MET A 204 -15.06 6.59 17.65
CA MET A 204 -14.07 5.55 17.90
C MET A 204 -13.04 5.46 16.75
N LEU A 205 -13.48 5.49 15.48
CA LEU A 205 -12.56 5.51 14.33
C LEU A 205 -11.69 6.77 14.32
N LEU A 206 -12.25 7.92 14.69
CA LEU A 206 -11.49 9.17 14.81
C LEU A 206 -10.42 9.07 15.89
N VAL A 207 -10.78 8.57 17.08
CA VAL A 207 -9.82 8.36 18.18
C VAL A 207 -8.69 7.42 17.76
N ILE A 208 -9.03 6.31 17.09
CA ILE A 208 -8.02 5.37 16.58
C ILE A 208 -7.14 6.07 15.52
N GLY A 209 -7.74 6.82 14.60
CA GLY A 209 -7.02 7.54 13.54
C GLY A 209 -6.05 8.58 14.11
N VAL A 210 -6.51 9.39 15.05
CA VAL A 210 -5.66 10.36 15.76
C VAL A 210 -4.57 9.64 16.56
N GLY A 211 -4.93 8.58 17.28
CA GLY A 211 -3.96 7.77 18.03
C GLY A 211 -2.86 7.20 17.12
N MET A 212 -3.21 6.65 15.96
CA MET A 212 -2.24 6.15 14.99
C MET A 212 -1.38 7.26 14.41
N ALA A 213 -1.94 8.42 14.08
CA ALA A 213 -1.17 9.57 13.59
C ALA A 213 -0.19 10.12 14.65
N VAL A 214 -0.56 10.08 15.93
CA VAL A 214 0.32 10.45 17.04
C VAL A 214 1.39 9.41 17.28
N LEU A 215 1.05 8.11 17.22
CA LEU A 215 2.00 7.01 17.43
C LEU A 215 2.99 6.88 16.25
N PHE A 216 2.53 7.09 15.03
CA PHE A 216 3.31 6.97 13.79
C PHE A 216 3.17 8.24 12.94
N PRO A 217 3.91 9.31 13.25
CA PRO A 217 3.79 10.60 12.55
C PRO A 217 4.29 10.55 11.10
N ASP A 218 5.12 9.56 10.75
CA ASP A 218 5.77 9.46 9.44
C ASP A 218 4.84 8.80 8.40
N THR A 219 3.73 9.45 8.10
CA THR A 219 2.71 8.91 7.16
C THR A 219 2.99 9.24 5.70
N GLY A 220 3.97 10.12 5.41
CA GLY A 220 4.34 10.50 4.06
C GLY A 220 3.36 11.46 3.37
N ARG A 221 3.53 11.64 2.04
CA ARG A 221 2.69 12.50 1.20
C ARG A 221 2.30 11.79 -0.09
N MET A 222 1.01 11.65 -0.34
CA MET A 222 0.50 11.13 -1.61
C MET A 222 0.17 12.28 -2.55
N PRO A 223 0.71 12.29 -3.79
CA PRO A 223 0.33 13.29 -4.79
C PRO A 223 -1.16 13.26 -5.10
N PHE A 224 -1.74 14.43 -5.42
CA PHE A 224 -3.10 14.55 -5.92
C PHE A 224 -3.12 15.61 -7.03
N GLN A 225 -3.58 15.23 -8.19
CA GLN A 225 -3.61 16.09 -9.37
C GLN A 225 -5.05 16.46 -9.74
N ALA A 226 -5.22 17.59 -10.43
CA ALA A 226 -6.53 18.03 -10.93
C ALA A 226 -7.13 17.01 -11.92
N THR A 227 -6.31 16.27 -12.64
CA THR A 227 -6.70 15.19 -13.54
C THR A 227 -7.43 14.04 -12.85
N ASP A 228 -7.11 13.76 -11.57
CA ASP A 228 -7.80 12.76 -10.75
C ASP A 228 -9.06 13.33 -10.10
N LEU A 229 -9.03 14.64 -9.77
CA LEU A 229 -10.15 15.33 -9.12
C LEU A 229 -11.40 15.35 -10.01
N ILE A 230 -11.25 15.74 -11.29
CA ILE A 230 -12.39 15.96 -12.20
C ILE A 230 -13.23 14.69 -12.37
N PRO A 231 -12.69 13.52 -12.75
CA PRO A 231 -13.49 12.30 -12.90
C PRO A 231 -14.14 11.86 -11.58
N ALA A 232 -13.44 11.99 -10.44
CA ALA A 232 -14.01 11.67 -9.13
C ALA A 232 -15.20 12.60 -8.77
N MET A 233 -15.10 13.90 -9.05
CA MET A 233 -16.19 14.86 -8.89
C MET A 233 -17.39 14.49 -9.77
N LEU A 234 -17.16 14.17 -11.05
CA LEU A 234 -18.23 13.76 -11.97
C LEU A 234 -18.94 12.48 -11.50
N MET A 235 -18.18 11.52 -10.95
CA MET A 235 -18.76 10.33 -10.34
C MET A 235 -19.65 10.65 -9.13
N CYS A 236 -19.19 11.53 -8.24
CA CYS A 236 -20.00 11.98 -7.09
C CYS A 236 -21.28 12.71 -7.54
N ILE A 237 -21.18 13.59 -8.54
CA ILE A 237 -22.31 14.28 -9.16
C ILE A 237 -23.30 13.26 -9.74
N GLY A 238 -22.80 12.27 -10.49
CA GLY A 238 -23.65 11.21 -11.05
C GLY A 238 -24.42 10.44 -9.99
N VAL A 239 -23.78 10.09 -8.87
CA VAL A 239 -24.46 9.44 -7.74
C VAL A 239 -25.47 10.38 -7.09
N ALA A 240 -25.11 11.66 -6.85
CA ALA A 240 -26.00 12.63 -6.20
C ALA A 240 -27.24 12.94 -7.05
N LEU A 241 -27.12 13.00 -8.37
CA LEU A 241 -28.22 13.29 -9.29
C LEU A 241 -29.14 12.07 -9.51
N PHE A 242 -28.56 10.90 -9.69
CA PHE A 242 -29.31 9.73 -10.16
C PHE A 242 -29.76 8.78 -9.04
N CYS A 243 -29.30 8.95 -7.79
CA CYS A 243 -29.67 8.06 -6.69
C CYS A 243 -30.63 8.78 -5.72
N PRO A 244 -31.88 8.29 -5.55
CA PRO A 244 -32.86 8.94 -4.68
C PRO A 244 -32.63 8.68 -3.18
N THR A 245 -31.83 7.67 -2.83
CA THR A 245 -31.60 7.27 -1.43
C THR A 245 -30.79 8.33 -0.69
N ARG A 246 -31.35 8.92 0.38
CA ARG A 246 -30.75 10.06 1.11
C ARG A 246 -29.34 9.77 1.60
N VAL A 247 -29.09 8.62 2.27
CA VAL A 247 -27.75 8.24 2.77
C VAL A 247 -26.74 8.24 1.65
N VAL A 248 -27.06 7.60 0.51
CA VAL A 248 -26.18 7.48 -0.65
C VAL A 248 -25.86 8.86 -1.24
N ARG A 249 -26.89 9.69 -1.42
CA ARG A 249 -26.73 11.05 -1.95
C ARG A 249 -25.86 11.91 -1.04
N VAL A 250 -26.10 11.88 0.26
CA VAL A 250 -25.31 12.65 1.23
C VAL A 250 -23.88 12.14 1.30
N SER A 251 -23.64 10.82 1.23
CA SER A 251 -22.28 10.27 1.15
C SER A 251 -21.53 10.79 -0.07
N ALA A 252 -22.17 10.85 -1.24
CA ALA A 252 -21.58 11.38 -2.45
C ALA A 252 -21.27 12.89 -2.35
N LEU A 253 -22.18 13.67 -1.75
CA LEU A 253 -21.96 15.10 -1.52
C LEU A 253 -20.83 15.36 -0.51
N LEU A 254 -20.75 14.58 0.57
CA LEU A 254 -19.67 14.68 1.54
C LEU A 254 -18.31 14.35 0.90
N LEU A 255 -18.24 13.30 0.06
CA LEU A 255 -17.03 12.99 -0.67
C LEU A 255 -16.67 14.11 -1.66
N MET A 256 -17.66 14.62 -2.40
CA MET A 256 -17.47 15.72 -3.33
C MET A 256 -16.90 16.98 -2.65
N LEU A 257 -17.34 17.28 -1.42
CA LEU A 257 -16.81 18.38 -0.62
C LEU A 257 -15.40 18.08 -0.07
N ALA A 258 -15.09 16.82 0.24
CA ALA A 258 -13.79 16.42 0.74
C ALA A 258 -12.69 16.43 -0.34
N LEU A 259 -13.01 16.08 -1.59
CA LEU A 259 -12.05 15.99 -2.68
C LEU A 259 -11.18 17.26 -2.85
N PRO A 260 -11.73 18.48 -2.99
CA PRO A 260 -10.91 19.68 -3.12
C PRO A 260 -10.10 20.01 -1.85
N VAL A 261 -10.56 19.60 -0.68
CA VAL A 261 -9.81 19.76 0.57
C VAL A 261 -8.53 18.91 0.53
N PHE A 262 -8.61 17.64 0.11
CA PHE A 262 -7.45 16.78 -0.03
C PHE A 262 -6.49 17.22 -1.16
N LEU A 263 -6.99 17.91 -2.18
CA LEU A 263 -6.14 18.55 -3.19
C LEU A 263 -5.39 19.75 -2.62
N ALA A 264 -6.08 20.59 -1.83
CA ALA A 264 -5.51 21.83 -1.26
C ALA A 264 -4.56 21.56 -0.08
N VAL A 265 -4.82 20.49 0.69
CA VAL A 265 -4.03 20.13 1.89
C VAL A 265 -3.25 18.84 1.62
N PRO A 266 -1.96 18.93 1.26
CA PRO A 266 -1.13 17.75 1.03
C PRO A 266 -1.04 16.86 2.26
N GLY A 267 -1.21 15.55 2.06
CA GLY A 267 -1.13 14.57 3.14
C GLY A 267 -1.00 13.14 2.61
N ALA A 268 -0.96 12.17 3.51
CA ALA A 268 -0.77 10.76 3.16
C ALA A 268 -1.92 10.15 2.33
N ILE A 269 -3.10 10.78 2.33
CA ILE A 269 -4.28 10.28 1.60
C ILE A 269 -4.19 10.66 0.12
N GLY A 270 -3.98 11.95 -0.20
CA GLY A 270 -3.86 12.47 -1.56
C GLY A 270 -4.95 11.95 -2.50
N ASN A 271 -4.57 11.53 -3.72
CA ASN A 271 -5.49 11.02 -4.73
C ASN A 271 -6.19 9.70 -4.33
N ASN A 272 -5.70 8.98 -3.31
CA ASN A 272 -6.36 7.78 -2.81
C ASN A 272 -7.80 8.03 -2.32
N VAL A 273 -8.15 9.29 -1.97
CA VAL A 273 -9.53 9.67 -1.61
C VAL A 273 -10.52 9.41 -2.75
N THR A 274 -10.09 9.40 -4.01
CA THR A 274 -10.93 9.13 -5.18
C THR A 274 -11.39 7.67 -5.27
N ARG A 275 -10.70 6.75 -4.60
CA ARG A 275 -10.99 5.30 -4.64
C ARG A 275 -12.41 4.95 -4.20
N LEU A 276 -13.04 5.75 -3.33
CA LEU A 276 -14.44 5.52 -2.95
C LEU A 276 -15.40 5.76 -4.11
N ALA A 277 -15.23 6.84 -4.85
CA ALA A 277 -16.01 7.10 -6.07
C ALA A 277 -15.74 6.01 -7.13
N TRP A 278 -14.47 5.68 -7.34
CA TRP A 278 -14.00 4.69 -8.29
C TRP A 278 -14.67 3.30 -8.10
N ILE A 279 -14.72 2.78 -6.87
CA ILE A 279 -15.26 1.44 -6.60
C ILE A 279 -16.79 1.44 -6.45
N CYS A 280 -17.41 2.56 -6.01
CA CYS A 280 -18.81 2.59 -5.59
C CYS A 280 -19.75 3.27 -6.58
N ALA A 281 -19.32 4.27 -7.37
CA ALA A 281 -20.24 5.14 -8.12
C ALA A 281 -21.08 4.35 -9.13
N ALA A 282 -20.45 3.59 -10.03
CA ALA A 282 -21.16 2.80 -11.03
C ALA A 282 -22.08 1.74 -10.40
N PRO A 283 -21.63 0.88 -9.45
CA PRO A 283 -22.50 -0.08 -8.77
C PRO A 283 -23.69 0.54 -8.04
N ILE A 284 -23.49 1.68 -7.38
CA ILE A 284 -24.56 2.41 -6.68
C ILE A 284 -25.60 2.94 -7.69
N VAL A 285 -25.19 3.54 -8.79
CA VAL A 285 -26.08 4.01 -9.84
C VAL A 285 -26.86 2.85 -10.46
N VAL A 286 -26.23 1.71 -10.70
CA VAL A 286 -26.92 0.48 -11.13
C VAL A 286 -28.00 0.06 -10.14
N ALA A 287 -27.68 0.01 -8.86
CA ALA A 287 -28.57 -0.49 -7.83
C ALA A 287 -29.77 0.43 -7.58
N TYR A 288 -29.56 1.73 -7.47
CA TYR A 288 -30.55 2.67 -6.91
C TYR A 288 -31.20 3.62 -7.92
N SER A 289 -30.63 3.82 -9.11
CA SER A 289 -31.11 4.82 -10.06
C SER A 289 -32.48 4.47 -10.67
N PRO A 290 -33.39 5.44 -10.88
CA PRO A 290 -34.65 5.24 -11.58
C PRO A 290 -34.53 5.31 -13.11
N LEU A 291 -33.34 5.53 -13.66
CA LEU A 291 -33.11 5.75 -15.09
C LEU A 291 -33.66 4.58 -15.95
N ARG A 292 -34.13 4.90 -17.16
CA ARG A 292 -34.45 3.90 -18.17
C ARG A 292 -33.19 3.14 -18.60
N ARG A 293 -33.34 1.91 -19.06
CA ARG A 293 -32.18 1.03 -19.35
C ARG A 293 -31.14 1.66 -20.29
N TRP A 294 -31.55 2.36 -21.33
CA TRP A 294 -30.65 3.00 -22.27
C TRP A 294 -29.91 4.21 -21.65
N MET A 295 -30.61 5.05 -20.85
CA MET A 295 -29.98 6.15 -20.11
C MET A 295 -28.99 5.61 -19.07
N LEU A 296 -29.38 4.52 -18.38
CA LEU A 296 -28.48 3.86 -17.43
C LEU A 296 -27.22 3.36 -18.14
N ALA A 297 -27.35 2.76 -19.32
CA ALA A 297 -26.19 2.30 -20.10
C ALA A 297 -25.25 3.45 -20.47
N LEU A 298 -25.77 4.61 -20.89
CA LEU A 298 -24.96 5.80 -21.16
C LEU A 298 -24.23 6.31 -19.93
N VAL A 299 -24.95 6.46 -18.81
CA VAL A 299 -24.36 6.91 -17.54
C VAL A 299 -23.28 5.94 -17.06
N LEU A 300 -23.53 4.63 -17.17
CA LEU A 300 -22.54 3.62 -16.80
C LEU A 300 -21.32 3.64 -17.72
N ALA A 301 -21.48 3.83 -19.01
CA ALA A 301 -20.36 3.96 -19.92
C ALA A 301 -19.43 5.13 -19.50
N LEU A 302 -20.03 6.27 -19.11
CA LEU A 302 -19.26 7.42 -18.63
C LEU A 302 -18.60 7.16 -17.27
N LEU A 303 -19.33 6.57 -16.32
CA LEU A 303 -18.80 6.28 -14.98
C LEU A 303 -17.75 5.16 -14.98
N ALA A 304 -17.81 4.23 -15.92
CA ALA A 304 -16.87 3.13 -16.04
C ALA A 304 -15.61 3.50 -16.85
N LEU A 305 -15.64 4.61 -17.60
CA LEU A 305 -14.54 4.98 -18.49
C LEU A 305 -13.22 5.12 -17.76
N TRP A 306 -13.18 5.91 -16.69
CA TRP A 306 -11.98 6.12 -15.91
C TRP A 306 -11.51 4.86 -15.15
N PRO A 307 -12.37 4.12 -14.40
CA PRO A 307 -11.95 2.85 -13.79
C PRO A 307 -11.43 1.82 -14.79
N THR A 308 -12.04 1.74 -15.98
CA THR A 308 -11.57 0.80 -17.01
C THR A 308 -10.21 1.20 -17.56
N TRP A 309 -10.01 2.50 -17.81
CA TRP A 309 -8.73 3.03 -18.26
C TRP A 309 -7.63 2.76 -17.22
N ASP A 310 -7.87 3.07 -15.95
CA ASP A 310 -6.93 2.83 -14.85
C ASP A 310 -6.51 1.35 -14.79
N VAL A 311 -7.47 0.42 -14.78
CA VAL A 311 -7.17 -1.02 -14.79
C VAL A 311 -6.36 -1.45 -16.01
N VAL A 312 -6.72 -0.96 -17.20
CA VAL A 312 -5.99 -1.30 -18.44
C VAL A 312 -4.55 -0.78 -18.38
N GLU A 313 -4.36 0.45 -17.93
CA GLU A 313 -3.04 1.05 -17.77
C GLU A 313 -2.19 0.28 -16.76
N GLN A 314 -2.74 -0.04 -15.57
CA GLN A 314 -2.04 -0.78 -14.53
C GLN A 314 -1.62 -2.17 -15.01
N VAL A 315 -2.53 -2.93 -15.63
CA VAL A 315 -2.21 -4.27 -16.14
C VAL A 315 -1.23 -4.21 -17.31
N SER A 316 -1.36 -3.23 -18.22
CA SER A 316 -0.45 -3.10 -19.36
C SER A 316 0.96 -2.69 -18.96
N SER A 317 1.12 -1.91 -17.90
CA SER A 317 2.43 -1.52 -17.36
C SER A 317 3.28 -2.70 -16.91
N THR A 318 2.66 -3.84 -16.65
CA THR A 318 3.32 -5.07 -16.18
C THR A 318 3.65 -6.06 -17.30
N ALA A 319 3.35 -5.74 -18.56
CA ALA A 319 3.75 -6.56 -19.72
C ALA A 319 5.23 -6.31 -20.09
N ALA A 320 6.16 -6.53 -19.14
CA ALA A 320 7.57 -6.25 -19.31
C ALA A 320 8.46 -7.33 -18.64
N PRO A 321 9.68 -7.61 -19.13
CA PRO A 321 10.62 -8.55 -18.51
C PRO A 321 10.90 -8.23 -17.03
N SER A 322 10.89 -6.94 -16.65
CA SER A 322 11.11 -6.45 -15.28
C SER A 322 10.08 -6.92 -14.24
N THR A 323 9.05 -7.68 -14.64
CA THR A 323 8.13 -8.35 -13.72
C THR A 323 8.55 -9.78 -13.34
N THR A 324 9.69 -10.27 -13.85
CA THR A 324 10.15 -11.66 -13.66
C THR A 324 11.41 -11.71 -12.80
N ALA A 325 11.57 -12.78 -12.01
CA ALA A 325 12.80 -13.00 -11.24
C ALA A 325 14.04 -13.11 -12.12
N ALA A 326 13.91 -13.70 -13.31
CA ALA A 326 15.00 -13.89 -14.26
C ALA A 326 15.65 -12.56 -14.69
N PHE A 327 14.87 -11.48 -14.76
CA PHE A 327 15.37 -10.14 -15.09
C PHE A 327 16.37 -9.61 -14.04
N TYR A 328 16.17 -9.93 -12.74
CA TYR A 328 16.98 -9.43 -11.63
C TYR A 328 18.17 -10.35 -11.27
N GLN A 329 18.17 -11.62 -11.68
CA GLN A 329 19.23 -12.56 -11.34
C GLN A 329 20.63 -12.11 -11.80
N PRO A 330 20.85 -11.59 -13.03
CA PRO A 330 22.14 -11.11 -13.46
C PRO A 330 22.64 -9.93 -12.62
N LEU A 331 21.76 -8.97 -12.27
CA LEU A 331 22.09 -7.83 -11.41
C LEU A 331 22.53 -8.30 -10.02
N LEU A 332 21.80 -9.24 -9.42
CA LEU A 332 22.13 -9.78 -8.09
C LEU A 332 23.49 -10.51 -8.11
N GLY A 333 23.80 -11.25 -9.18
CA GLY A 333 25.09 -11.91 -9.36
C GLY A 333 26.24 -10.91 -9.48
N ALA A 334 26.07 -9.88 -10.32
CA ALA A 334 27.06 -8.82 -10.50
C ALA A 334 27.29 -8.06 -9.19
N LEU A 335 26.20 -7.65 -8.51
CA LEU A 335 26.29 -6.93 -7.24
C LEU A 335 27.02 -7.76 -6.15
N ALA A 336 26.72 -9.06 -6.04
CA ALA A 336 27.40 -9.94 -5.09
C ALA A 336 28.92 -10.06 -5.39
N SER A 337 29.30 -10.14 -6.65
CA SER A 337 30.71 -10.19 -7.07
C SER A 337 31.44 -8.89 -6.74
N GLU A 338 30.83 -7.75 -7.03
CA GLU A 338 31.39 -6.43 -6.75
C GLU A 338 31.48 -6.14 -5.23
N GLN A 339 30.47 -6.51 -4.46
CA GLN A 339 30.46 -6.37 -2.99
C GLN A 339 31.55 -7.22 -2.32
N ALA A 340 31.83 -8.42 -2.83
CA ALA A 340 32.90 -9.26 -2.32
C ALA A 340 34.30 -8.60 -2.48
N GLY A 341 34.48 -7.78 -3.52
CA GLY A 341 35.69 -6.99 -3.76
C GLY A 341 35.80 -5.68 -2.99
N ALA A 342 34.67 -5.14 -2.51
CA ALA A 342 34.59 -3.79 -1.93
C ALA A 342 35.08 -3.69 -0.46
N GLY A 343 35.33 -4.82 0.20
CA GLY A 343 35.84 -4.87 1.57
C GLY A 343 34.81 -4.63 2.68
N PRO A 344 35.26 -4.64 3.95
CA PRO A 344 34.35 -4.60 5.11
C PRO A 344 33.56 -3.30 5.27
N GLY A 345 34.03 -2.19 4.70
CA GLY A 345 33.34 -0.89 4.77
C GLY A 345 32.07 -0.83 3.93
N ALA A 346 31.94 -1.69 2.92
CA ALA A 346 30.78 -1.75 2.04
C ALA A 346 29.59 -2.53 2.64
N VAL A 347 29.76 -3.14 3.82
CA VAL A 347 28.65 -3.87 4.47
C VAL A 347 27.52 -2.90 4.82
N GLY A 348 26.37 -3.15 4.24
CA GLY A 348 25.17 -2.33 4.48
C GLY A 348 25.02 -1.12 3.56
N GLU A 349 25.94 -0.89 2.62
CA GLU A 349 25.69 0.07 1.53
C GLU A 349 24.40 -0.28 0.80
N ARG A 350 23.63 0.77 0.48
CA ARG A 350 22.36 0.58 -0.22
C ARG A 350 22.52 0.58 -1.72
N LEU A 351 21.56 -0.06 -2.36
CA LEU A 351 21.38 -0.03 -3.80
C LEU A 351 20.28 0.97 -4.16
N GLU A 352 20.59 1.98 -4.96
CA GLU A 352 19.58 2.72 -5.70
C GLU A 352 19.22 1.97 -6.97
N VAL A 353 17.94 1.84 -7.22
CA VAL A 353 17.41 1.26 -8.45
C VAL A 353 16.50 2.28 -9.11
N LEU A 354 16.84 2.68 -10.34
CA LEU A 354 15.94 3.50 -11.13
C LEU A 354 14.68 2.68 -11.44
N ASP A 355 13.61 2.96 -10.71
CA ASP A 355 12.49 2.03 -10.56
C ASP A 355 11.75 1.80 -11.89
N PRO A 356 11.59 0.55 -12.36
CA PRO A 356 10.72 0.22 -13.48
C PRO A 356 9.27 0.62 -13.19
N VAL A 357 8.51 1.02 -14.20
CA VAL A 357 7.11 1.46 -14.09
C VAL A 357 6.18 0.48 -13.36
N ASN A 358 6.55 -0.77 -13.26
CA ASN A 358 5.79 -1.82 -12.58
C ASN A 358 6.22 -2.08 -11.12
N HIS A 359 7.30 -1.47 -10.64
CA HIS A 359 7.83 -1.54 -9.27
C HIS A 359 8.24 -2.94 -8.76
N PHE A 360 8.40 -3.92 -9.65
CA PHE A 360 8.78 -5.29 -9.24
C PHE A 360 10.23 -5.42 -8.75
N ALA A 361 11.06 -4.38 -8.90
CA ALA A 361 12.36 -4.30 -8.23
C ALA A 361 12.23 -4.55 -6.71
N THR A 362 11.20 -4.00 -6.09
CA THR A 362 10.91 -4.17 -4.66
C THR A 362 10.55 -5.60 -4.25
N VAL A 363 10.08 -6.43 -5.18
CA VAL A 363 9.76 -7.84 -4.93
C VAL A 363 11.00 -8.71 -4.97
N TYR A 364 11.87 -8.48 -5.95
CA TYR A 364 12.98 -9.39 -6.24
C TYR A 364 14.30 -8.98 -5.59
N LEU A 365 14.47 -7.71 -5.26
CA LEU A 365 15.68 -7.16 -4.63
C LEU A 365 15.52 -6.95 -3.12
N ALA A 366 14.35 -6.46 -2.65
CA ALA A 366 14.11 -6.28 -1.22
C ALA A 366 14.24 -7.60 -0.45
N GLY A 367 14.94 -7.55 0.70
CA GLY A 367 15.26 -8.73 1.50
C GLY A 367 16.56 -9.44 1.09
N LYS A 368 17.14 -9.10 -0.08
CA LYS A 368 18.47 -9.52 -0.51
C LYS A 368 19.49 -8.39 -0.40
N VAL A 369 19.04 -7.18 -0.70
CA VAL A 369 19.80 -5.93 -0.56
C VAL A 369 18.91 -4.86 0.05
N SER A 370 19.52 -3.91 0.77
CA SER A 370 18.80 -2.71 1.26
C SER A 370 18.69 -1.74 0.09
N LEU A 371 17.47 -1.33 -0.24
CA LEU A 371 17.21 -0.35 -1.28
C LEU A 371 17.24 1.06 -0.69
N ALA A 372 17.79 2.02 -1.42
CA ALA A 372 17.75 3.42 -1.04
C ALA A 372 16.31 3.94 -1.09
N ARG A 373 15.58 3.60 -2.13
CA ARG A 373 14.14 3.85 -2.30
C ARG A 373 13.37 2.52 -2.32
N GLY A 374 12.05 2.58 -2.34
CA GLY A 374 11.19 1.39 -2.41
C GLY A 374 9.82 1.74 -3.00
N TRP A 375 8.85 0.81 -2.91
CA TRP A 375 7.52 1.06 -3.45
C TRP A 375 6.52 1.44 -2.35
N ASP A 376 6.60 2.68 -1.93
CA ASP A 376 5.61 3.38 -1.12
C ASP A 376 5.62 4.85 -1.52
N ARG A 377 4.72 5.25 -2.41
CA ARG A 377 4.71 6.61 -2.99
C ARG A 377 4.65 7.70 -1.94
N GLN A 378 3.91 7.47 -0.85
CA GLN A 378 3.78 8.46 0.22
C GLN A 378 5.11 8.70 0.93
N ALA A 379 5.80 7.60 1.23
CA ALA A 379 7.11 7.65 1.88
C ALA A 379 8.17 8.23 0.94
N ASP A 380 8.16 7.84 -0.33
CA ASP A 380 9.10 8.30 -1.35
C ASP A 380 9.00 9.82 -1.55
N VAL A 381 7.79 10.36 -1.77
CA VAL A 381 7.58 11.82 -1.93
C VAL A 381 8.01 12.61 -0.68
N ALA A 382 7.84 12.06 0.51
CA ALA A 382 8.19 12.74 1.74
C ALA A 382 9.70 12.67 2.05
N ASN A 383 10.31 11.50 1.81
CA ASN A 383 11.69 11.23 2.17
C ASN A 383 12.69 11.66 1.08
N ASP A 384 12.27 11.60 -0.19
CA ASP A 384 13.13 11.78 -1.35
C ASP A 384 12.56 12.85 -2.32
N PRO A 385 12.26 14.07 -1.81
CA PRO A 385 11.56 15.11 -2.56
C PRO A 385 12.33 15.63 -3.79
N ILE A 386 13.62 15.37 -3.90
CA ILE A 386 14.45 15.77 -5.06
C ILE A 386 13.96 15.16 -6.37
N PHE A 387 13.31 13.97 -6.32
CA PHE A 387 12.78 13.29 -7.51
C PHE A 387 11.39 13.78 -7.94
N TYR A 388 10.75 14.66 -7.13
CA TYR A 388 9.35 15.08 -7.31
C TYR A 388 9.17 16.59 -7.48
N LYS A 389 10.20 17.38 -7.18
CA LYS A 389 10.18 18.85 -7.34
C LYS A 389 10.91 19.21 -8.61
N ASP A 390 10.33 20.12 -9.38
CA ASP A 390 10.97 20.66 -10.58
C ASP A 390 12.33 21.27 -10.21
N ASP A 391 13.33 21.02 -11.05
CA ASP A 391 14.71 21.52 -10.94
C ASP A 391 15.46 21.17 -9.64
N ALA A 392 14.89 20.31 -8.76
CA ALA A 392 15.56 19.89 -7.53
C ALA A 392 16.64 18.82 -7.75
N LEU A 393 16.50 17.99 -8.79
CA LEU A 393 17.43 16.92 -9.11
C LEU A 393 18.55 17.45 -10.01
N THR A 394 19.69 17.72 -9.41
CA THR A 394 20.93 18.13 -10.07
C THR A 394 22.06 17.16 -9.77
N ALA A 395 23.19 17.22 -10.48
CA ALA A 395 24.36 16.38 -10.17
C ALA A 395 24.80 16.52 -8.69
N ALA A 396 24.80 17.74 -8.16
CA ALA A 396 25.21 18.00 -6.78
C ALA A 396 24.18 17.48 -5.76
N SER A 397 22.88 17.75 -5.95
CA SER A 397 21.85 17.29 -5.01
C SER A 397 21.70 15.77 -5.04
N TYR A 398 21.90 15.13 -6.19
CA TYR A 398 21.88 13.68 -6.31
C TYR A 398 23.09 13.05 -5.59
N HIS A 399 24.28 13.60 -5.75
CA HIS A 399 25.48 13.15 -5.02
C HIS A 399 25.30 13.25 -3.50
N GLN A 400 24.79 14.39 -3.01
CA GLN A 400 24.47 14.58 -1.60
C GLN A 400 23.46 13.52 -1.11
N TRP A 401 22.40 13.28 -1.87
CA TRP A 401 21.36 12.29 -1.54
C TRP A 401 21.93 10.86 -1.48
N LEU A 402 22.80 10.48 -2.43
CA LEU A 402 23.51 9.18 -2.41
C LEU A 402 24.31 9.03 -1.11
N HIS A 403 25.03 10.07 -0.69
CA HIS A 403 25.79 10.07 0.55
C HIS A 403 24.91 10.00 1.80
N GLU A 404 23.85 10.78 1.86
CA GLU A 404 22.91 10.79 3.00
C GLU A 404 22.29 9.40 3.26
N LEU A 405 22.01 8.64 2.20
CA LEU A 405 21.45 7.29 2.30
C LEU A 405 22.50 6.17 2.30
N ALA A 406 23.79 6.48 2.32
CA ALA A 406 24.87 5.48 2.18
C ALA A 406 24.66 4.58 0.96
N VAL A 407 24.39 5.19 -0.20
CA VAL A 407 24.23 4.47 -1.47
C VAL A 407 25.59 4.16 -2.04
N GLY A 408 25.94 2.88 -2.13
CA GLY A 408 27.18 2.44 -2.75
C GLY A 408 27.02 2.05 -4.22
N TRP A 409 25.79 1.80 -4.64
CA TRP A 409 25.48 1.19 -5.94
C TRP A 409 24.26 1.84 -6.56
N VAL A 410 24.33 2.10 -7.88
CA VAL A 410 23.20 2.60 -8.67
C VAL A 410 22.96 1.64 -9.82
N ALA A 411 21.75 1.10 -9.95
CA ALA A 411 21.35 0.18 -10.99
C ALA A 411 20.30 0.79 -11.92
N VAL A 412 20.62 0.82 -13.21
CA VAL A 412 19.76 1.36 -14.27
C VAL A 412 19.21 0.21 -15.09
N PRO A 413 17.90 -0.08 -15.06
CA PRO A 413 17.29 -1.11 -15.88
C PRO A 413 17.04 -0.63 -17.31
N ALA A 414 17.06 -1.55 -18.25
CA ALA A 414 16.48 -1.33 -19.56
C ALA A 414 14.95 -1.34 -19.48
N GLY A 415 14.29 -0.50 -20.29
CA GLY A 415 12.84 -0.45 -20.41
C GLY A 415 12.20 0.80 -19.84
N LYS A 416 10.85 0.75 -19.67
CA LYS A 416 10.07 1.91 -19.20
C LYS A 416 10.23 2.08 -17.69
N LEU A 417 10.61 3.28 -17.29
CA LEU A 417 10.78 3.68 -15.90
C LEU A 417 9.52 4.32 -15.32
N ASP A 418 9.41 4.31 -14.00
CA ASP A 418 8.48 5.16 -13.27
C ASP A 418 8.80 6.63 -13.52
N TYR A 419 7.78 7.48 -13.47
CA TYR A 419 7.96 8.91 -13.75
C TYR A 419 8.96 9.58 -12.81
N SER A 420 9.08 9.11 -11.56
CA SER A 420 10.04 9.63 -10.58
C SER A 420 11.50 9.28 -10.90
N ALA A 421 11.75 8.25 -11.72
CA ALA A 421 13.09 7.82 -12.12
C ALA A 421 13.52 8.36 -13.51
N VAL A 422 12.62 9.00 -14.26
CA VAL A 422 12.92 9.48 -15.62
C VAL A 422 13.99 10.56 -15.63
N ASN A 423 13.91 11.54 -14.74
CA ASN A 423 14.90 12.62 -14.67
C ASN A 423 16.23 12.13 -14.10
N GLU A 424 16.20 11.20 -13.14
CA GLU A 424 17.38 10.50 -12.64
C GLU A 424 18.10 9.74 -13.75
N SER A 425 17.37 9.00 -14.57
CA SER A 425 17.92 8.29 -15.72
C SER A 425 18.65 9.21 -16.71
N LYS A 426 18.07 10.37 -17.00
CA LYS A 426 18.72 11.38 -17.86
C LYS A 426 20.00 11.93 -17.23
N LEU A 427 19.97 12.16 -15.91
CA LEU A 427 21.13 12.66 -15.17
C LEU A 427 22.28 11.64 -15.19
N VAL A 428 22.00 10.36 -14.90
CA VAL A 428 22.99 9.28 -14.94
C VAL A 428 23.54 9.07 -16.36
N ALA A 429 22.68 9.07 -17.37
CA ALA A 429 23.08 8.94 -18.78
C ALA A 429 23.94 10.12 -19.27
N GLY A 430 23.79 11.31 -18.67
CA GLY A 430 24.63 12.49 -18.97
C GLY A 430 26.07 12.35 -18.52
N GLY A 431 26.40 11.34 -17.72
CA GLY A 431 27.72 11.12 -17.13
C GLY A 431 27.90 11.94 -15.84
N LEU A 432 28.26 11.26 -14.78
CA LEU A 432 28.51 11.83 -13.46
C LEU A 432 29.88 11.37 -12.97
N ASP A 433 30.78 12.29 -12.63
CA ASP A 433 32.16 11.99 -12.25
C ASP A 433 32.28 11.08 -11.02
N TYR A 434 31.25 11.07 -10.16
CA TYR A 434 31.15 10.25 -8.96
C TYR A 434 30.40 8.92 -9.21
N LEU A 435 30.07 8.55 -10.46
CA LEU A 435 29.51 7.26 -10.82
C LEU A 435 30.44 6.52 -11.79
N ARG A 436 30.89 5.34 -11.42
CA ARG A 436 31.73 4.49 -12.25
C ARG A 436 30.97 3.25 -12.70
N LEU A 437 30.72 3.09 -14.01
CA LEU A 437 30.15 1.87 -14.57
C LEU A 437 31.09 0.70 -14.27
N VAL A 438 30.62 -0.31 -13.55
CA VAL A 438 31.40 -1.49 -13.16
C VAL A 438 30.95 -2.76 -13.88
N TRP A 439 29.67 -2.82 -14.26
CA TRP A 439 29.12 -3.95 -14.97
C TRP A 439 27.89 -3.54 -15.80
N SER A 440 27.69 -4.21 -16.94
CA SER A 440 26.49 -4.03 -17.76
C SER A 440 26.15 -5.27 -18.56
N ASN A 441 24.87 -5.42 -18.91
CA ASN A 441 24.36 -6.36 -19.89
C ASN A 441 23.18 -5.73 -20.67
N GLU A 442 22.44 -6.52 -21.45
CA GLU A 442 21.29 -6.02 -22.22
C GLU A 442 20.16 -5.45 -21.36
N SER A 443 20.04 -5.86 -20.09
CA SER A 443 18.96 -5.50 -19.19
C SER A 443 19.34 -4.48 -18.13
N TRP A 444 20.63 -4.33 -17.80
CA TRP A 444 21.09 -3.57 -16.66
C TRP A 444 22.43 -2.87 -16.89
N GLN A 445 22.57 -1.70 -16.26
CA GLN A 445 23.86 -1.06 -16.00
C GLN A 445 24.02 -0.91 -14.48
N LEU A 446 25.17 -1.32 -13.94
CA LEU A 446 25.50 -1.19 -12.52
C LEU A 446 26.67 -0.23 -12.35
N TYR A 447 26.44 0.81 -11.57
CA TYR A 447 27.43 1.83 -11.24
C TYR A 447 27.85 1.69 -9.78
N ARG A 448 29.14 1.89 -9.52
CA ARG A 448 29.71 2.09 -8.18
C ARG A 448 29.77 3.57 -7.87
N VAL A 449 29.46 3.93 -6.62
CA VAL A 449 29.75 5.24 -6.02
C VAL A 449 31.07 5.11 -5.26
N PRO A 450 32.23 5.54 -5.82
CA PRO A 450 33.54 5.25 -5.22
C PRO A 450 33.76 5.90 -3.86
N ASP A 451 33.17 7.07 -3.64
CA ASP A 451 33.23 7.87 -2.43
C ASP A 451 31.99 7.70 -1.53
N ALA A 452 31.27 6.58 -1.68
CA ALA A 452 30.09 6.29 -0.86
C ALA A 452 30.39 6.37 0.63
N THR A 453 29.48 6.99 1.37
CA THR A 453 29.53 7.02 2.83
C THR A 453 29.18 5.65 3.41
N THR A 454 29.76 5.33 4.57
CA THR A 454 29.40 4.09 5.27
C THR A 454 28.02 4.19 5.93
N LEU A 455 27.36 3.05 6.10
CA LEU A 455 26.06 3.00 6.80
C LEU A 455 26.18 3.47 8.25
N ALA A 456 27.32 3.21 8.91
CA ALA A 456 27.59 3.66 10.28
C ALA A 456 28.92 4.39 10.33
N GLU A 457 28.92 5.62 10.86
CA GLU A 457 30.11 6.35 11.24
C GLU A 457 30.36 6.16 12.74
N GLY A 458 31.60 5.85 13.14
CA GLY A 458 31.96 5.54 14.53
C GLY A 458 31.75 4.08 14.95
N ALA A 459 31.30 3.22 14.05
CA ALA A 459 31.16 1.78 14.27
C ALA A 459 31.34 0.98 12.97
N ARG A 460 31.72 -0.29 13.10
CA ARG A 460 31.72 -1.23 11.98
C ARG A 460 30.36 -1.92 11.87
N VAL A 461 29.75 -1.94 10.69
CA VAL A 461 28.55 -2.73 10.43
C VAL A 461 28.95 -4.19 10.22
N LEU A 462 28.37 -5.10 10.98
CA LEU A 462 28.59 -6.54 10.85
C LEU A 462 27.55 -7.23 9.97
N SER A 463 26.27 -6.83 10.12
CA SER A 463 25.18 -7.36 9.31
C SER A 463 24.02 -6.38 9.23
N VAL A 464 23.28 -6.45 8.13
CA VAL A 464 22.00 -5.78 7.92
C VAL A 464 20.96 -6.82 7.57
N GLU A 465 19.97 -6.97 8.43
CA GLU A 465 18.81 -7.84 8.25
C GLU A 465 17.55 -6.98 8.09
N PRO A 466 16.44 -7.50 7.61
CA PRO A 466 15.23 -6.70 7.35
C PRO A 466 14.72 -5.87 8.54
N THR A 467 15.01 -6.30 9.79
CA THR A 467 14.47 -5.68 11.01
C THR A 467 15.52 -5.40 12.06
N ARG A 468 16.80 -5.61 11.73
CA ARG A 468 17.90 -5.43 12.67
C ARG A 468 19.21 -5.10 11.93
N ILE A 469 20.04 -4.29 12.58
CA ILE A 469 21.38 -3.97 12.13
C ILE A 469 22.32 -4.28 13.29
N THR A 470 23.38 -5.06 13.01
CA THR A 470 24.40 -5.35 14.01
C THR A 470 25.62 -4.48 13.73
N ILE A 471 26.05 -3.73 14.74
CA ILE A 471 27.23 -2.87 14.68
C ILE A 471 28.23 -3.31 15.76
N GLN A 472 29.52 -2.99 15.53
CA GLN A 472 30.61 -3.24 16.46
C GLN A 472 31.39 -1.96 16.72
N THR A 473 31.65 -1.65 18.00
CA THR A 473 32.49 -0.53 18.44
C THR A 473 33.76 -1.04 19.13
N SER A 474 34.84 -0.30 19.03
CA SER A 474 36.12 -0.64 19.65
C SER A 474 36.32 0.00 21.04
N GLY A 475 35.37 0.82 21.47
CA GLY A 475 35.37 1.55 22.76
C GLY A 475 34.12 2.41 22.89
N PRO A 476 34.05 3.28 23.91
CA PRO A 476 33.02 4.31 24.01
C PRO A 476 32.95 5.11 22.71
N SER A 477 31.78 5.21 22.10
CA SER A 477 31.65 5.81 20.77
C SER A 477 30.32 6.53 20.59
N ALA A 478 30.36 7.63 19.84
CA ALA A 478 29.18 8.23 19.22
C ALA A 478 29.07 7.67 17.81
N VAL A 479 28.00 6.96 17.53
CA VAL A 479 27.74 6.29 16.25
C VAL A 479 26.61 7.01 15.53
N GLN A 480 26.88 7.58 14.36
CA GLN A 480 25.83 8.01 13.45
C GLN A 480 25.44 6.86 12.54
N LEU A 481 24.26 6.32 12.72
CA LEU A 481 23.71 5.27 11.85
C LEU A 481 22.74 5.90 10.86
N ARG A 482 23.02 5.73 9.55
CA ARG A 482 22.18 6.28 8.46
C ARG A 482 20.89 5.46 8.30
N VAL A 483 20.15 5.42 9.39
CA VAL A 483 18.84 4.82 9.54
C VAL A 483 17.90 5.92 10.02
N ARG A 484 16.74 6.01 9.42
CA ARG A 484 15.76 7.03 9.80
C ARG A 484 15.33 6.83 11.24
N TRP A 485 15.27 7.95 11.94
CA TRP A 485 14.84 7.98 13.31
C TRP A 485 13.43 7.43 13.49
N SER A 486 13.25 6.57 14.48
CA SER A 486 11.94 6.15 14.96
C SER A 486 11.94 6.10 16.50
N PRO A 487 10.85 6.55 17.15
CA PRO A 487 10.74 6.45 18.60
C PRO A 487 10.72 5.01 19.13
N TYR A 488 10.61 4.03 18.26
CA TYR A 488 10.55 2.61 18.61
C TYR A 488 11.89 1.89 18.46
N LEU A 489 12.94 2.59 18.04
CA LEU A 489 14.27 2.01 17.94
C LEU A 489 14.87 1.76 19.32
N THR A 490 15.51 0.61 19.46
CA THR A 490 16.21 0.17 20.68
C THR A 490 17.54 -0.47 20.31
N VAL A 491 18.48 -0.45 21.26
CA VAL A 491 19.78 -1.12 21.14
C VAL A 491 19.86 -2.24 22.15
N GLN A 492 20.24 -3.41 21.70
CA GLN A 492 20.35 -4.62 22.49
C GLN A 492 21.75 -5.21 22.38
N HIS A 493 22.17 -5.98 23.37
CA HIS A 493 23.27 -6.92 23.24
C HIS A 493 22.89 -8.09 22.30
N LEU A 494 23.84 -8.91 21.89
CA LEU A 494 23.58 -10.00 20.95
C LEU A 494 22.68 -11.10 21.55
N ASP A 495 22.62 -11.20 22.87
CA ASP A 495 21.72 -12.11 23.62
C ASP A 495 20.27 -11.62 23.67
N GLY A 496 20.00 -10.41 23.15
CA GLY A 496 18.66 -9.79 23.14
C GLY A 496 18.33 -8.97 24.39
N THR A 497 19.22 -8.89 25.38
CA THR A 497 19.03 -8.01 26.53
C THR A 497 19.21 -6.55 26.11
N LEU A 498 18.47 -5.64 26.76
CA LEU A 498 18.59 -4.21 26.48
C LEU A 498 19.98 -3.71 26.90
N ALA A 499 20.68 -3.02 26.01
CA ALA A 499 22.02 -2.50 26.32
C ALA A 499 21.92 -1.32 27.28
N SER A 500 22.53 -1.47 28.46
CA SER A 500 22.56 -0.43 29.50
C SER A 500 23.57 0.67 29.15
N GLY A 501 23.31 1.89 29.62
CA GLY A 501 24.19 3.03 29.37
C GLY A 501 24.21 3.54 27.92
N VAL A 502 23.43 2.92 27.03
CA VAL A 502 23.27 3.36 25.65
C VAL A 502 22.24 4.49 25.58
N CYS A 503 22.52 5.48 24.76
CA CYS A 503 21.62 6.61 24.56
C CYS A 503 21.36 6.84 23.05
N LEU A 504 20.09 7.04 22.70
CA LEU A 504 19.60 7.24 21.34
C LEU A 504 19.09 8.67 21.15
N ALA A 505 19.50 9.32 20.06
CA ALA A 505 19.07 10.67 19.71
C ALA A 505 18.65 10.76 18.25
N ASN A 506 17.74 11.69 17.96
CA ASN A 506 17.39 12.10 16.61
C ASN A 506 18.34 13.22 16.16
N ALA A 507 19.19 12.94 15.21
CA ALA A 507 20.06 13.93 14.58
C ALA A 507 19.58 14.21 13.15
N THR A 508 18.82 15.27 12.97
CA THR A 508 18.31 15.71 11.65
C THR A 508 17.59 14.60 10.86
N GLY A 509 16.83 13.76 11.58
CA GLY A 509 16.09 12.64 10.98
C GLY A 509 16.84 11.31 10.96
N TRP A 510 18.12 11.27 11.33
CA TRP A 510 18.94 10.06 11.41
C TRP A 510 19.15 9.60 12.86
N LEU A 511 19.45 8.32 13.03
CA LEU A 511 19.70 7.73 14.35
C LEU A 511 21.14 7.97 14.79
N ASN A 512 21.33 8.69 15.92
CA ASN A 512 22.57 8.72 16.65
C ASN A 512 22.51 7.82 17.88
N ILE A 513 23.58 7.08 18.13
CA ILE A 513 23.72 6.14 19.24
C ILE A 513 25.00 6.48 19.98
N THR A 514 24.93 6.71 21.30
CA THR A 514 26.11 6.75 22.15
C THR A 514 26.20 5.44 22.91
N VAL A 515 27.32 4.74 22.78
CA VAL A 515 27.60 3.49 23.48
C VAL A 515 28.73 3.68 24.49
N PRO A 516 28.63 3.12 25.70
CA PRO A 516 29.61 3.30 26.76
C PRO A 516 30.86 2.45 26.60
N ASP A 517 30.78 1.30 25.92
CA ASP A 517 31.81 0.27 25.90
C ASP A 517 32.10 -0.27 24.50
N ALA A 518 33.26 -0.92 24.36
CA ALA A 518 33.54 -1.77 23.22
C ALA A 518 32.61 -2.97 23.20
N GLY A 519 32.06 -3.31 22.02
CA GLY A 519 31.19 -4.47 21.91
C GLY A 519 30.41 -4.54 20.63
N SER A 520 29.62 -5.60 20.52
CA SER A 520 28.67 -5.77 19.41
C SER A 520 27.26 -5.46 19.91
N TYR A 521 26.60 -4.59 19.18
CA TYR A 521 25.27 -4.09 19.50
C TYR A 521 24.31 -4.37 18.34
N ARG A 522 23.06 -4.66 18.68
CA ARG A 522 21.97 -4.87 17.73
C ARG A 522 20.98 -3.74 17.81
N VAL A 523 20.85 -2.99 16.74
CA VAL A 523 19.79 -1.98 16.57
C VAL A 523 18.55 -2.69 16.02
N THR A 524 17.44 -2.56 16.72
CA THR A 524 16.15 -3.17 16.36
C THR A 524 15.02 -2.23 16.74
N SER A 525 13.77 -2.64 16.53
CA SER A 525 12.60 -1.89 16.99
C SER A 525 11.74 -2.73 17.94
N ARG A 526 11.18 -2.07 18.94
CA ARG A 526 10.15 -2.64 19.80
C ARG A 526 8.92 -1.74 19.76
N PHE A 527 7.81 -2.30 19.29
CA PHE A 527 6.54 -1.58 19.38
C PHE A 527 6.04 -1.66 20.83
N ASP A 528 6.24 -0.60 21.56
CA ASP A 528 5.76 -0.44 22.92
C ASP A 528 5.30 1.02 23.08
N PRO A 529 3.99 1.27 23.18
CA PRO A 529 3.47 2.62 23.41
C PRO A 529 3.95 3.24 24.73
N VAL A 530 4.21 2.41 25.76
CA VAL A 530 4.74 2.87 27.07
C VAL A 530 6.20 3.29 26.91
N HIS A 531 7.00 2.53 26.17
CA HIS A 531 8.39 2.87 25.85
C HIS A 531 8.51 4.22 25.13
N ARG A 532 7.53 4.58 24.30
CA ARG A 532 7.49 5.91 23.68
C ARG A 532 7.32 7.05 24.68
N LEU A 533 6.55 6.82 25.74
CA LEU A 533 6.27 7.82 26.78
C LEU A 533 7.40 7.89 27.85
N GLN A 534 8.10 6.78 28.07
CA GLN A 534 9.21 6.65 29.02
C GLN A 534 10.36 5.86 28.37
N PRO A 535 11.11 6.46 27.46
CA PRO A 535 12.15 5.76 26.72
C PRO A 535 13.39 5.55 27.61
N GLU A 536 13.69 4.29 27.93
CA GLU A 536 14.84 3.89 28.78
C GLU A 536 16.20 4.25 28.14
N GLN A 537 16.28 4.34 26.82
CA GLN A 537 17.52 4.60 26.08
C GLN A 537 17.52 5.97 25.38
N ARG A 538 16.78 6.97 25.83
CA ARG A 538 16.82 8.32 25.24
C ARG A 538 17.91 9.15 25.88
N CYS A 539 18.71 9.83 25.04
CA CYS A 539 19.60 10.86 25.56
C CYS A 539 18.77 11.92 26.29
N GLN A 540 19.11 12.22 27.54
CA GLN A 540 18.57 13.38 28.22
C GLN A 540 19.06 14.62 27.46
N GLN A 541 18.13 15.42 26.97
CA GLN A 541 18.44 16.70 26.30
C GLN A 541 18.88 17.73 27.32
#